data_a6f4cce3fe8774d50c38912ded9a9131
#
_entry.id   a6f4cce3fe8774d50c38912ded9a9131
#
_cell.length_a   1.000
_cell.length_b   1.000
_cell.length_c   1.000
_cell.angle_alpha   90.00
_cell.angle_beta   90.00
_cell.angle_gamma   90.00
#
_symmetry.space_group_name_H-M   'P 1'
#
loop_
_entity.id
_entity.type
_entity.pdbx_description
1 polymer ?
#
loop_
_entity_poly.entity_id
_entity_poly.type
_entity_poly.pdbx_seq_one_letter_code
_entity_poly.pdbx_strand_id
1 'polypeptide(L)'
;DAIFQEIQAGNTTLELPATRFVGFRQQNKGLFGIRAKGHLGPLAFTTIASHEKSKSNRQTFKGGVAADTLEIRDYQYLRNTYFFLHEFYRSNLGDFRSLAQGAQFGTENFVDVNQIEVYINDFNTNNDAETFAKPGEAWVDISDTVDADVDCFGPSQERLRNSGCYESGTWQLLDPDQEYTVISEAGYIIMERPVNERYALAVRYKTQDPNFDGLIQQESNRLNVANGDSLVLKLIKARNARPGFPTWNLEWKNVYRIASGYGLGRKFDPKTLRLDVVKEEAGREDQPSQDGRAFIQIMGLDQRGQDPGSPADRIIDADYIGLDDLRGHLIFPDQRPFAPKGSNYRGLLREEIPEIYDSQQQRDQTEASRYKLLVRAMSSEQRIRLGGIFGGVRSETVEVRLNGRNLSRGIDFNVDFIGNVTFVGNVAQEVSDPGADLEISFESEDVFGLGSQQKTLLGLRSEYEFWSGDGRIGSTLLYNNERSNERRVRVGTEPTRSITWNLDLRARREGPLLTRFIDRMPLIK
;
A
#
# COMPACT_ATOMS: atom_id res chain seq x y z
N ASP A 1 -41.22 -26.52 37.33
CA ASP A 1 -39.77 -26.42 37.51
C ASP A 1 -39.14 -26.24 36.13
N ALA A 2 -38.35 -25.19 35.98
CA ALA A 2 -37.70 -24.91 34.68
C ALA A 2 -36.55 -25.92 34.45
N ILE A 3 -36.52 -26.56 33.30
CA ILE A 3 -35.47 -27.52 32.93
C ILE A 3 -34.10 -26.82 32.87
N PHE A 4 -34.04 -25.58 32.37
CA PHE A 4 -32.83 -24.78 32.31
C PHE A 4 -32.75 -23.83 33.52
N GLN A 5 -31.66 -23.89 34.25
CA GLN A 5 -31.38 -23.03 35.39
C GLN A 5 -30.60 -21.79 35.01
N GLU A 6 -29.71 -21.93 34.03
CA GLU A 6 -28.82 -20.88 33.61
C GLU A 6 -28.51 -21.05 32.12
N ILE A 7 -28.67 -19.98 31.35
CA ILE A 7 -28.20 -19.90 29.96
C ILE A 7 -27.37 -18.62 29.82
N GLN A 8 -26.12 -18.77 29.45
CA GLN A 8 -25.21 -17.68 29.14
C GLN A 8 -24.86 -17.76 27.66
N ALA A 9 -24.97 -16.63 26.95
CA ALA A 9 -24.60 -16.53 25.54
C ALA A 9 -23.77 -15.28 25.32
N GLY A 10 -22.81 -15.36 24.38
CA GLY A 10 -21.92 -14.25 24.03
C GLY A 10 -20.48 -14.49 24.48
N ASN A 11 -19.82 -13.43 24.94
CA ASN A 11 -18.43 -13.49 25.44
C ASN A 11 -18.38 -14.04 26.88
N THR A 12 -18.46 -15.33 27.01
CA THR A 12 -18.57 -16.00 28.31
C THR A 12 -17.45 -17.01 28.53
N THR A 13 -17.18 -17.31 29.79
CA THR A 13 -16.27 -18.41 30.16
C THR A 13 -16.95 -19.74 29.93
N LEU A 14 -16.43 -20.52 29.01
CA LEU A 14 -16.87 -21.87 28.74
C LEU A 14 -16.18 -22.81 29.72
N GLU A 15 -16.96 -23.34 30.66
CA GLU A 15 -16.47 -24.23 31.69
C GLU A 15 -17.42 -25.42 31.84
N LEU A 16 -16.87 -26.61 31.82
CA LEU A 16 -17.54 -27.83 32.24
C LEU A 16 -17.11 -28.16 33.67
N PRO A 17 -18.03 -28.66 34.51
CA PRO A 17 -17.66 -29.15 35.83
C PRO A 17 -16.46 -30.10 35.75
N ALA A 18 -15.41 -29.79 36.49
CA ALA A 18 -14.19 -30.57 36.50
C ALA A 18 -14.41 -31.92 37.17
N THR A 19 -14.00 -33.00 36.52
CA THR A 19 -13.86 -34.31 37.09
C THR A 19 -12.40 -34.56 37.50
N ARG A 20 -12.12 -35.69 38.15
CA ARG A 20 -10.74 -36.05 38.53
C ARG A 20 -9.80 -36.21 37.34
N PHE A 21 -10.34 -36.50 36.16
CA PHE A 21 -9.57 -36.84 34.96
C PHE A 21 -9.81 -35.88 33.79
N VAL A 22 -10.92 -35.17 33.76
CA VAL A 22 -11.28 -34.25 32.67
C VAL A 22 -11.82 -32.97 33.28
N GLY A 23 -11.15 -31.88 33.02
CA GLY A 23 -11.60 -30.52 33.29
C GLY A 23 -11.43 -29.67 32.05
N PHE A 24 -12.41 -28.84 31.76
CA PHE A 24 -12.31 -27.87 30.67
C PHE A 24 -12.75 -26.51 31.18
N ARG A 25 -11.82 -25.53 31.04
CA ARG A 25 -12.10 -24.13 31.32
C ARG A 25 -11.35 -23.30 30.29
N GLN A 26 -12.07 -22.57 29.48
CA GLN A 26 -11.51 -21.64 28.51
C GLN A 26 -12.24 -20.31 28.60
N GLN A 27 -11.50 -19.25 28.81
CA GLN A 27 -12.03 -17.91 28.69
C GLN A 27 -11.92 -17.48 27.22
N ASN A 28 -13.06 -17.38 26.56
CA ASN A 28 -13.11 -16.96 25.16
C ASN A 28 -13.37 -15.46 25.11
N LYS A 29 -12.38 -14.69 24.70
CA LYS A 29 -12.55 -13.30 24.31
C LYS A 29 -12.82 -13.27 22.81
N GLY A 30 -13.94 -12.67 22.39
CA GLY A 30 -14.27 -12.48 20.98
C GLY A 30 -15.00 -13.63 20.29
N LEU A 31 -15.55 -14.57 21.03
CA LEU A 31 -16.23 -15.74 20.48
C LEU A 31 -17.68 -15.81 20.92
N PHE A 32 -18.52 -16.21 19.98
CA PHE A 32 -19.88 -16.58 20.34
C PHE A 32 -19.84 -17.96 20.99
N GLY A 33 -20.03 -17.98 22.32
CA GLY A 33 -20.20 -19.19 23.10
C GLY A 33 -21.57 -19.23 23.74
N ILE A 34 -22.09 -20.43 23.89
CA ILE A 34 -23.31 -20.71 24.66
C ILE A 34 -22.95 -21.72 25.74
N ARG A 35 -23.37 -21.43 26.96
CA ARG A 35 -23.32 -22.34 28.08
C ARG A 35 -24.71 -22.46 28.65
N ALA A 36 -25.19 -23.68 28.81
CA ALA A 36 -26.48 -23.94 29.44
C ALA A 36 -26.34 -24.99 30.53
N LYS A 37 -26.95 -24.71 31.67
CA LYS A 37 -27.08 -25.67 32.79
C LYS A 37 -28.55 -25.97 33.04
N GLY A 38 -28.83 -27.20 33.35
CA GLY A 38 -30.18 -27.60 33.64
C GLY A 38 -30.27 -28.90 34.46
N HIS A 39 -31.48 -29.19 34.90
CA HIS A 39 -31.82 -30.41 35.58
C HIS A 39 -33.08 -31.03 34.98
N LEU A 40 -33.07 -32.36 34.86
CA LEU A 40 -34.23 -33.16 34.49
C LEU A 40 -34.43 -34.24 35.54
N GLY A 41 -35.15 -33.90 36.60
CA GLY A 41 -35.23 -34.74 37.79
C GLY A 41 -33.85 -34.95 38.44
N PRO A 42 -33.39 -36.20 38.65
CA PRO A 42 -32.08 -36.50 39.24
C PRO A 42 -30.91 -36.33 38.25
N LEU A 43 -31.18 -35.98 36.98
CA LEU A 43 -30.19 -35.76 35.96
C LEU A 43 -29.84 -34.27 35.86
N ALA A 44 -28.63 -33.89 36.27
CA ALA A 44 -28.04 -32.58 36.00
C ALA A 44 -27.26 -32.61 34.71
N PHE A 45 -27.32 -31.54 33.90
CA PHE A 45 -26.51 -31.42 32.73
C PHE A 45 -25.92 -30.00 32.55
N THR A 46 -24.73 -29.95 31.99
CA THR A 46 -24.08 -28.71 31.57
C THR A 46 -23.60 -28.91 30.13
N THR A 47 -24.05 -28.04 29.24
CA THR A 47 -23.61 -28.05 27.85
C THR A 47 -22.90 -26.76 27.50
N ILE A 48 -21.85 -26.86 26.72
CA ILE A 48 -21.13 -25.74 26.15
C ILE A 48 -21.00 -25.92 24.64
N ALA A 49 -21.15 -24.82 23.89
CA ALA A 49 -20.92 -24.78 22.46
C ALA A 49 -20.23 -23.48 22.10
N SER A 50 -19.20 -23.53 21.26
CA SER A 50 -18.62 -22.33 20.67
C SER A 50 -18.19 -22.58 19.24
N HIS A 51 -18.26 -21.51 18.47
CA HIS A 51 -17.77 -21.48 17.09
C HIS A 51 -16.91 -20.25 16.89
N GLU A 52 -15.63 -20.45 16.60
CA GLU A 52 -14.65 -19.40 16.42
C GLU A 52 -14.48 -19.09 14.93
N LYS A 53 -14.75 -17.83 14.55
CA LYS A 53 -14.52 -17.32 13.21
C LYS A 53 -13.41 -16.26 13.15
N SER A 54 -13.02 -15.71 14.30
CA SER A 54 -12.03 -14.64 14.39
C SER A 54 -10.81 -15.09 15.19
N LYS A 55 -9.66 -14.55 14.83
CA LYS A 55 -8.39 -14.79 15.54
C LYS A 55 -8.02 -13.55 16.33
N SER A 56 -7.85 -13.71 17.65
CA SER A 56 -7.28 -12.63 18.47
C SER A 56 -5.79 -12.52 18.22
N ASN A 57 -5.36 -11.34 17.81
CA ASN A 57 -3.96 -11.01 17.55
C ASN A 57 -3.49 -9.95 18.54
N ARG A 58 -2.25 -10.05 18.95
CA ARG A 58 -1.58 -9.05 19.76
C ARG A 58 -0.26 -8.72 19.12
N GLN A 59 -0.03 -7.43 18.86
CA GLN A 59 1.23 -6.93 18.32
C GLN A 59 1.84 -5.97 19.33
N THR A 60 3.13 -6.13 19.59
CA THR A 60 3.90 -5.26 20.49
C THR A 60 5.01 -4.62 19.70
N PHE A 61 5.09 -3.31 19.77
CA PHE A 61 6.12 -2.48 19.15
C PHE A 61 6.98 -1.88 20.26
N LYS A 62 8.26 -2.20 20.29
CA LYS A 62 9.22 -1.65 21.27
C LYS A 62 10.20 -0.74 20.58
N GLY A 63 10.49 0.41 21.19
CA GLY A 63 11.46 1.34 20.68
C GLY A 63 10.91 2.39 19.73
N GLY A 64 9.68 2.77 19.93
CA GLY A 64 8.92 3.61 19.00
C GLY A 64 8.44 2.81 17.79
N VAL A 65 7.43 3.28 17.14
CA VAL A 65 7.13 2.78 15.80
C VAL A 65 8.26 3.29 14.94
N ALA A 66 9.19 2.41 14.56
CA ALA A 66 10.21 2.75 13.58
C ALA A 66 9.49 3.37 12.39
N ALA A 67 9.86 4.59 12.03
CA ALA A 67 9.33 5.22 10.85
C ALA A 67 9.43 4.20 9.72
N ASP A 68 8.30 3.80 9.15
CA ASP A 68 8.29 2.79 8.10
C ASP A 68 9.26 3.26 7.02
N THR A 69 10.30 2.49 6.79
CA THR A 69 11.26 2.80 5.75
C THR A 69 10.66 2.28 4.45
N LEU A 70 10.24 3.19 3.60
CA LEU A 70 9.82 2.85 2.24
C LEU A 70 11.06 2.66 1.39
N GLU A 71 11.24 1.47 0.85
CA GLU A 71 12.29 1.17 -0.12
C GLU A 71 11.72 1.28 -1.54
N ILE A 72 12.36 2.11 -2.36
CA ILE A 72 12.00 2.32 -3.77
C ILE A 72 13.23 2.05 -4.61
N ARG A 73 13.12 1.19 -5.60
CA ARG A 73 14.20 0.91 -6.55
C ARG A 73 14.37 2.04 -7.56
N ASP A 74 15.57 2.21 -8.05
CA ASP A 74 15.98 3.22 -9.04
C ASP A 74 15.14 3.21 -10.33
N TYR A 75 14.61 2.05 -10.76
CA TYR A 75 13.73 1.91 -11.92
C TYR A 75 12.23 2.09 -11.62
N GLN A 76 11.85 2.29 -10.35
CA GLN A 76 10.45 2.42 -9.93
C GLN A 76 9.95 3.87 -9.96
N TYR A 77 10.44 4.67 -10.90
CA TYR A 77 9.88 6.00 -11.12
C TYR A 77 8.43 5.93 -11.63
N LEU A 78 7.69 7.00 -11.44
CA LEU A 78 6.31 7.13 -11.90
C LEU A 78 6.28 7.22 -13.42
N ARG A 79 5.80 6.16 -14.06
CA ARG A 79 5.65 6.11 -15.51
C ARG A 79 4.32 6.68 -15.95
N ASN A 80 4.33 7.24 -17.17
CA ASN A 80 3.12 7.68 -17.87
C ASN A 80 2.23 8.64 -17.03
N THR A 81 2.86 9.48 -16.21
CA THR A 81 2.16 10.40 -15.29
C THR A 81 2.53 11.85 -15.55
N TYR A 82 3.78 12.16 -15.79
CA TYR A 82 4.28 13.50 -16.04
C TYR A 82 4.78 13.62 -17.49
N PHE A 83 4.32 14.65 -18.21
CA PHE A 83 4.70 14.86 -19.61
C PHE A 83 5.00 16.33 -19.89
N PHE A 84 6.14 16.60 -20.50
CA PHE A 84 6.40 17.90 -21.12
C PHE A 84 5.48 18.08 -22.34
N LEU A 85 5.00 19.29 -22.52
CA LEU A 85 4.19 19.65 -23.68
C LEU A 85 5.02 19.83 -24.95
N HIS A 86 6.29 20.18 -24.79
CA HIS A 86 7.23 20.42 -25.91
C HIS A 86 8.65 20.12 -25.46
N GLU A 87 9.52 19.75 -26.43
CA GLU A 87 10.94 19.53 -26.21
C GLU A 87 11.66 20.80 -25.71
N PHE A 88 11.18 21.97 -26.11
CA PHE A 88 11.66 23.26 -25.62
C PHE A 88 11.60 23.33 -24.10
N TYR A 89 10.47 22.97 -23.50
CA TYR A 89 10.31 22.98 -22.03
C TYR A 89 11.24 21.96 -21.37
N ARG A 90 11.34 20.76 -21.93
CA ARG A 90 12.24 19.72 -21.45
C ARG A 90 13.71 20.19 -21.45
N SER A 91 14.15 20.78 -22.54
CA SER A 91 15.56 21.17 -22.74
C SER A 91 15.94 22.40 -21.91
N ASN A 92 14.99 23.32 -21.69
CA ASN A 92 15.23 24.56 -20.97
C ASN A 92 14.82 24.51 -19.49
N LEU A 93 14.14 23.44 -19.02
CA LEU A 93 13.78 23.30 -17.61
C LEU A 93 15.05 23.26 -16.74
N GLY A 94 16.15 22.77 -17.26
CA GLY A 94 17.42 22.68 -16.56
C GLY A 94 17.32 21.84 -15.28
N ASP A 95 17.73 22.44 -14.19
CA ASP A 95 17.58 21.91 -12.86
C ASP A 95 16.19 22.32 -12.30
N PHE A 96 15.41 21.39 -11.76
CA PHE A 96 14.09 21.65 -11.18
C PHE A 96 14.10 22.75 -10.10
N ARG A 97 15.24 22.95 -9.44
CA ARG A 97 15.45 24.05 -8.48
C ARG A 97 15.25 25.45 -9.08
N SER A 98 15.48 25.59 -10.36
CA SER A 98 15.31 26.89 -11.00
C SER A 98 13.85 27.28 -11.19
N LEU A 99 12.92 26.35 -11.17
CA LEU A 99 11.48 26.65 -11.08
C LEU A 99 11.11 27.26 -9.73
N ALA A 100 11.68 26.76 -8.64
CA ALA A 100 11.51 27.35 -7.31
C ALA A 100 12.14 28.75 -7.19
N GLN A 101 13.09 29.09 -8.08
CA GLN A 101 13.76 30.40 -8.15
C GLN A 101 13.13 31.37 -9.16
N GLY A 102 12.11 30.95 -9.89
CA GLY A 102 11.42 31.68 -10.96
C GLY A 102 11.59 31.01 -12.32
N ALA A 103 10.73 31.39 -13.25
CA ALA A 103 10.73 30.81 -14.58
C ALA A 103 12.06 31.03 -15.29
N GLN A 104 12.62 29.98 -15.86
CA GLN A 104 13.87 30.04 -16.63
C GLN A 104 13.69 30.61 -18.05
N PHE A 105 12.46 30.64 -18.51
CA PHE A 105 12.09 31.19 -19.82
C PHE A 105 11.10 32.33 -19.63
N GLY A 106 11.04 33.24 -20.59
CA GLY A 106 10.18 34.41 -20.52
C GLY A 106 8.70 34.03 -20.36
N THR A 107 7.95 34.93 -19.78
CA THR A 107 6.49 34.72 -19.54
C THR A 107 5.72 34.52 -20.83
N GLU A 108 6.27 35.00 -21.98
CA GLU A 108 5.72 34.77 -23.32
C GLU A 108 5.60 33.28 -23.69
N ASN A 109 6.42 32.43 -23.07
CA ASN A 109 6.43 30.99 -23.31
C ASN A 109 5.53 30.19 -22.31
N PHE A 110 4.87 30.90 -21.40
CA PHE A 110 3.93 30.22 -20.47
C PHE A 110 2.72 29.71 -21.22
N VAL A 111 2.31 28.50 -20.89
CA VAL A 111 1.10 27.90 -21.46
C VAL A 111 -0.12 28.60 -20.89
N ASP A 112 -1.04 29.03 -21.75
CA ASP A 112 -2.32 29.57 -21.32
C ASP A 112 -3.20 28.45 -20.78
N VAL A 113 -3.40 28.42 -19.47
CA VAL A 113 -4.21 27.39 -18.79
C VAL A 113 -5.67 27.37 -19.23
N ASN A 114 -6.18 28.48 -19.79
CA ASN A 114 -7.53 28.54 -20.31
C ASN A 114 -7.63 28.09 -21.79
N GLN A 115 -6.50 27.87 -22.44
CA GLN A 115 -6.42 27.51 -23.84
C GLN A 115 -5.58 26.24 -24.05
N ILE A 116 -5.62 25.32 -23.10
CA ILE A 116 -5.04 23.98 -23.22
C ILE A 116 -6.14 22.93 -23.18
N GLU A 117 -6.05 22.00 -24.10
CA GLU A 117 -6.90 20.81 -24.20
C GLU A 117 -6.00 19.59 -24.25
N VAL A 118 -6.30 18.58 -23.46
CA VAL A 118 -5.57 17.30 -23.45
C VAL A 118 -6.51 16.20 -23.94
N TYR A 119 -6.01 15.41 -24.87
CA TYR A 119 -6.75 14.35 -25.54
C TYR A 119 -6.08 13.00 -25.36
N ILE A 120 -6.88 11.98 -25.19
CA ILE A 120 -6.43 10.59 -25.12
C ILE A 120 -7.06 9.76 -26.24
N ASN A 121 -6.30 8.87 -26.83
CA ASN A 121 -6.82 7.85 -27.73
C ASN A 121 -6.53 6.48 -27.11
N ASP A 122 -7.58 5.76 -26.74
CA ASP A 122 -7.52 4.43 -26.17
C ASP A 122 -7.58 3.32 -27.23
N PHE A 123 -7.75 3.71 -28.52
CA PHE A 123 -7.89 2.82 -29.67
C PHE A 123 -9.07 1.86 -29.58
N ASN A 124 -10.09 2.21 -28.76
CA ASN A 124 -11.30 1.43 -28.58
C ASN A 124 -12.51 2.17 -29.16
N THR A 125 -12.86 1.88 -30.40
CA THR A 125 -13.97 2.55 -31.08
C THR A 125 -15.36 2.17 -30.53
N ASN A 126 -15.46 1.21 -29.65
CA ASN A 126 -16.76 0.77 -29.10
C ASN A 126 -17.30 1.75 -28.04
N ASN A 127 -16.47 2.54 -27.41
CA ASN A 127 -16.84 3.52 -26.37
C ASN A 127 -16.87 4.98 -26.88
N ASP A 128 -16.53 5.23 -28.13
CA ASP A 128 -16.43 6.59 -28.71
C ASP A 128 -17.68 7.42 -28.53
N ALA A 129 -18.86 6.79 -28.62
CA ALA A 129 -20.13 7.49 -28.46
C ALA A 129 -20.37 7.92 -26.99
N GLU A 130 -19.91 7.13 -26.03
CA GLU A 130 -20.05 7.40 -24.60
C GLU A 130 -19.04 8.46 -24.13
N THR A 131 -17.84 8.44 -24.71
CA THR A 131 -16.73 9.35 -24.38
C THR A 131 -16.73 10.62 -25.22
N PHE A 132 -17.68 10.76 -26.15
CA PHE A 132 -17.75 11.89 -27.11
C PHE A 132 -16.45 12.08 -27.90
N ALA A 133 -15.75 10.97 -28.18
CA ALA A 133 -14.49 11.00 -28.91
C ALA A 133 -14.70 11.49 -30.33
N LYS A 134 -13.74 12.31 -30.80
CA LYS A 134 -13.76 12.89 -32.16
C LYS A 134 -12.65 12.30 -33.01
N PRO A 135 -12.87 12.13 -34.32
CA PRO A 135 -11.79 11.70 -35.22
C PRO A 135 -10.71 12.77 -35.27
N GLY A 136 -9.46 12.34 -35.37
CA GLY A 136 -8.35 13.26 -35.41
C GLY A 136 -7.01 12.61 -35.70
N GLU A 137 -6.02 13.45 -35.90
CA GLU A 137 -4.64 13.10 -36.17
C GLU A 137 -3.73 13.85 -35.19
N ALA A 138 -2.74 13.17 -34.65
CA ALA A 138 -1.75 13.74 -33.75
C ALA A 138 -0.34 13.56 -34.32
N TRP A 139 0.44 14.64 -34.32
CA TRP A 139 1.76 14.70 -34.89
C TRP A 139 2.76 15.19 -33.85
N VAL A 140 3.96 14.63 -33.85
CA VAL A 140 5.08 15.25 -33.16
C VAL A 140 5.46 16.54 -33.91
N ASP A 141 5.78 17.57 -33.13
CA ASP A 141 6.23 18.84 -33.68
C ASP A 141 7.56 18.66 -34.43
N ILE A 142 7.55 18.97 -35.72
CA ILE A 142 8.69 18.81 -36.59
C ILE A 142 9.38 20.20 -36.73
N SER A 143 9.80 20.77 -35.61
CA SER A 143 10.71 21.90 -35.66
C SER A 143 12.12 21.39 -35.88
N ASP A 144 12.97 22.21 -36.57
CA ASP A 144 14.36 21.89 -36.92
C ASP A 144 15.29 21.53 -35.73
N THR A 145 14.75 21.48 -34.52
CA THR A 145 15.46 21.20 -33.27
C THR A 145 15.27 19.78 -32.71
N VAL A 146 14.54 18.90 -33.41
CA VAL A 146 14.43 17.50 -33.04
C VAL A 146 15.76 16.81 -33.29
N ASP A 147 16.26 16.11 -32.26
CA ASP A 147 17.47 15.29 -32.34
C ASP A 147 17.55 14.57 -33.72
N ALA A 148 18.64 14.76 -34.43
CA ALA A 148 18.84 14.30 -35.81
C ALA A 148 18.72 12.79 -36.05
N ASP A 149 18.50 12.02 -34.97
CA ASP A 149 18.43 10.56 -35.02
C ASP A 149 17.02 10.00 -35.35
N VAL A 150 15.96 10.82 -35.31
CA VAL A 150 14.59 10.36 -35.63
C VAL A 150 14.05 11.14 -36.83
N ASP A 151 14.02 10.45 -37.96
CA ASP A 151 13.47 10.97 -39.22
C ASP A 151 11.93 10.89 -39.19
N CYS A 152 11.28 11.97 -38.73
CA CYS A 152 9.83 12.15 -38.82
C CYS A 152 9.36 12.58 -40.20
N PHE A 153 10.25 12.62 -41.18
CA PHE A 153 9.93 12.90 -42.57
C PHE A 153 9.76 11.62 -43.38
N GLY A 154 8.68 11.48 -44.08
CA GLY A 154 8.48 10.32 -44.94
C GLY A 154 7.15 10.35 -45.68
N PRO A 155 7.07 9.71 -46.85
CA PRO A 155 5.88 9.75 -47.69
C PRO A 155 4.73 8.87 -47.22
N SER A 156 4.92 8.01 -46.21
CA SER A 156 3.87 7.11 -45.72
C SER A 156 3.54 7.30 -44.26
N GLN A 157 2.25 7.40 -43.94
CA GLN A 157 1.75 7.48 -42.58
C GLN A 157 2.12 6.23 -41.71
N GLU A 158 2.25 5.08 -42.36
CA GLU A 158 2.66 3.84 -41.68
C GLU A 158 4.11 3.94 -41.17
N ARG A 159 5.03 4.50 -41.94
CA ARG A 159 6.41 4.72 -41.51
C ARG A 159 6.46 5.71 -40.35
N LEU A 160 5.70 6.81 -40.42
CA LEU A 160 5.63 7.82 -39.37
C LEU A 160 5.03 7.28 -38.09
N ARG A 161 4.04 6.40 -38.18
CA ARG A 161 3.47 5.70 -37.01
C ARG A 161 4.48 4.74 -36.39
N ASN A 162 5.23 3.99 -37.21
CA ASN A 162 6.23 3.03 -36.72
C ASN A 162 7.44 3.71 -36.06
N SER A 163 7.72 4.97 -36.39
CA SER A 163 8.72 5.80 -35.71
C SER A 163 8.16 6.63 -34.55
N GLY A 164 6.87 6.51 -34.24
CA GLY A 164 6.25 7.23 -33.12
C GLY A 164 6.02 8.71 -33.35
N CYS A 165 6.03 9.14 -34.63
CA CYS A 165 5.86 10.53 -35.04
C CYS A 165 4.41 10.92 -35.34
N TYR A 166 3.52 9.93 -35.47
CA TYR A 166 2.15 10.12 -35.91
C TYR A 166 1.22 9.10 -35.32
N GLU A 167 0.05 9.53 -34.89
CA GLU A 167 -1.07 8.68 -34.48
C GLU A 167 -2.37 9.22 -35.06
N SER A 168 -3.28 8.31 -35.40
CA SER A 168 -4.62 8.68 -35.88
C SER A 168 -5.67 7.80 -35.25
N GLY A 169 -6.88 8.30 -35.15
CA GLY A 169 -8.02 7.58 -34.58
C GLY A 169 -9.03 8.53 -33.97
N THR A 170 -9.71 8.06 -32.94
CA THR A 170 -10.69 8.84 -32.18
C THR A 170 -10.07 9.31 -30.86
N TRP A 171 -10.30 10.58 -30.53
CA TRP A 171 -9.67 11.26 -29.43
C TRP A 171 -10.72 11.77 -28.46
N GLN A 172 -10.63 11.34 -27.22
CA GLN A 172 -11.45 11.81 -26.12
C GLN A 172 -10.79 13.02 -25.47
N LEU A 173 -11.56 14.10 -25.25
CA LEU A 173 -11.13 15.24 -24.45
C LEU A 173 -11.17 14.86 -22.97
N LEU A 174 -10.09 15.17 -22.26
CA LEU A 174 -9.96 14.95 -20.82
C LEU A 174 -10.42 16.19 -20.02
N ASP A 175 -10.99 15.96 -18.84
CA ASP A 175 -11.42 17.03 -17.95
C ASP A 175 -10.25 17.61 -17.15
N PRO A 176 -10.01 18.93 -17.23
CA PRO A 176 -8.99 19.59 -16.40
C PRO A 176 -9.33 19.44 -14.92
N ASP A 177 -8.33 19.40 -14.05
CA ASP A 177 -8.40 19.26 -12.60
C ASP A 177 -8.96 17.90 -12.08
N GLN A 178 -9.65 17.14 -12.93
CA GLN A 178 -10.13 15.79 -12.58
C GLN A 178 -9.23 14.69 -13.14
N GLU A 179 -8.74 14.85 -14.35
CA GLU A 179 -7.93 13.85 -15.06
C GLU A 179 -6.48 14.30 -15.28
N TYR A 180 -6.25 15.61 -15.33
CA TYR A 180 -4.90 16.16 -15.43
C TYR A 180 -4.80 17.53 -14.78
N THR A 181 -3.59 17.94 -14.44
CA THR A 181 -3.23 19.29 -13.95
C THR A 181 -2.15 19.87 -14.85
N VAL A 182 -2.24 21.17 -15.16
CA VAL A 182 -1.26 21.89 -15.98
C VAL A 182 -0.35 22.74 -15.10
N ILE A 183 0.95 22.66 -15.34
CA ILE A 183 1.94 23.58 -14.74
C ILE A 183 2.42 24.51 -15.87
N SER A 184 1.77 25.65 -15.94
CA SER A 184 1.90 26.66 -17.01
C SER A 184 3.32 27.19 -17.17
N GLU A 185 3.94 27.55 -16.04
CA GLU A 185 5.27 28.18 -15.99
C GLU A 185 6.38 27.24 -16.45
N ALA A 186 6.12 25.95 -16.42
CA ALA A 186 7.10 24.92 -16.74
C ALA A 186 6.74 24.09 -17.96
N GLY A 187 5.57 24.32 -18.56
CA GLY A 187 5.12 23.66 -19.79
C GLY A 187 5.02 22.16 -19.71
N TYR A 188 4.44 21.64 -18.59
CA TYR A 188 4.18 20.22 -18.45
C TYR A 188 2.80 19.96 -17.83
N ILE A 189 2.33 18.74 -17.99
CA ILE A 189 1.10 18.24 -17.40
C ILE A 189 1.36 17.07 -16.48
N ILE A 190 0.50 16.93 -15.47
CA ILE A 190 0.46 15.84 -14.53
C ILE A 190 -0.86 15.10 -14.72
N MET A 191 -0.82 13.83 -15.05
CA MET A 191 -1.99 12.99 -15.14
C MET A 191 -2.38 12.49 -13.74
N GLU A 192 -3.66 12.60 -13.37
CA GLU A 192 -4.14 12.11 -12.07
C GLU A 192 -4.07 10.57 -11.97
N ARG A 193 -4.10 9.89 -13.11
CA ARG A 193 -3.88 8.45 -13.23
C ARG A 193 -2.86 8.18 -14.33
N PRO A 194 -1.93 7.23 -14.13
CA PRO A 194 -0.98 6.86 -15.17
C PRO A 194 -1.69 6.44 -16.46
N VAL A 195 -1.26 7.01 -17.58
CA VAL A 195 -1.80 6.68 -18.91
C VAL A 195 -1.36 5.27 -19.28
N ASN A 196 -2.26 4.46 -19.81
CA ASN A 196 -1.92 3.11 -20.27
C ASN A 196 -0.86 3.16 -21.39
N GLU A 197 0.09 2.23 -21.40
CA GLU A 197 1.14 2.18 -22.43
C GLU A 197 0.58 2.10 -23.85
N ARG A 198 -0.57 1.41 -24.02
CA ARG A 198 -1.25 1.23 -25.31
C ARG A 198 -2.03 2.45 -25.78
N TYR A 199 -2.17 3.49 -24.95
CA TYR A 199 -2.90 4.70 -25.28
C TYR A 199 -1.94 5.76 -25.81
N ALA A 200 -2.44 6.62 -26.69
CA ALA A 200 -1.73 7.81 -27.10
C ALA A 200 -2.27 9.04 -26.38
N LEU A 201 -1.39 10.01 -26.09
CA LEU A 201 -1.75 11.27 -25.45
C LEU A 201 -1.33 12.41 -26.38
N ALA A 202 -2.23 13.34 -26.60
CA ALA A 202 -2.01 14.49 -27.46
C ALA A 202 -2.59 15.76 -26.83
N VAL A 203 -2.09 16.90 -27.23
CA VAL A 203 -2.46 18.20 -26.68
C VAL A 203 -2.72 19.21 -27.76
N ARG A 204 -3.48 20.23 -27.39
CA ARG A 204 -3.63 21.47 -28.11
C ARG A 204 -3.54 22.59 -27.10
N TYR A 205 -2.61 23.51 -27.27
CA TYR A 205 -2.44 24.64 -26.35
C TYR A 205 -1.88 25.88 -27.07
N LYS A 206 -2.00 27.03 -26.42
CA LYS A 206 -1.42 28.30 -26.86
C LYS A 206 -0.51 28.88 -25.82
N THR A 207 0.47 29.64 -26.31
CA THR A 207 1.35 30.51 -25.53
C THR A 207 1.22 31.93 -26.03
N GLN A 208 1.92 32.88 -25.41
CA GLN A 208 1.96 34.25 -25.96
C GLN A 208 2.87 34.34 -27.18
N ASP A 209 3.89 33.48 -27.31
CA ASP A 209 4.72 33.35 -28.51
C ASP A 209 4.17 32.22 -29.40
N PRO A 210 3.59 32.54 -30.59
CA PRO A 210 3.04 31.52 -31.49
C PRO A 210 4.03 30.45 -31.96
N ASN A 211 5.33 30.68 -31.82
CA ASN A 211 6.35 29.70 -32.18
C ASN A 211 6.37 28.50 -31.25
N PHE A 212 5.82 28.65 -30.04
CA PHE A 212 5.74 27.60 -29.02
C PHE A 212 4.31 27.08 -28.80
N ASP A 213 3.38 27.51 -29.62
CA ASP A 213 2.02 26.94 -29.59
C ASP A 213 2.07 25.44 -29.85
N GLY A 214 1.26 24.70 -29.13
CA GLY A 214 1.07 23.27 -29.35
C GLY A 214 0.26 22.93 -30.59
N LEU A 215 0.16 23.87 -31.48
CA LEU A 215 -0.33 23.71 -32.83
C LEU A 215 0.86 23.52 -33.76
N ILE A 216 0.79 22.52 -34.61
CA ILE A 216 1.83 22.29 -35.64
C ILE A 216 1.87 23.49 -36.55
N GLN A 217 2.99 24.19 -36.65
CA GLN A 217 3.15 25.39 -37.51
C GLN A 217 2.76 25.18 -38.99
N GLN A 218 2.66 23.93 -39.45
CA GLN A 218 2.23 23.59 -40.80
C GLN A 218 0.70 23.49 -40.95
N GLU A 219 -0.09 23.85 -39.95
CA GLU A 219 -1.55 23.85 -40.06
C GLU A 219 -2.05 24.74 -41.23
N SER A 220 -1.36 25.85 -41.54
CA SER A 220 -1.75 26.70 -42.66
C SER A 220 -1.74 26.00 -44.01
N ASN A 221 -0.96 24.92 -44.17
CA ASN A 221 -0.85 24.18 -45.43
C ASN A 221 -1.57 22.81 -45.41
N ARG A 222 -1.88 22.25 -44.22
CA ARG A 222 -2.60 20.97 -44.08
C ARG A 222 -4.06 21.15 -43.68
N LEU A 223 -4.43 22.29 -43.10
CA LEU A 223 -5.82 22.65 -42.76
C LEU A 223 -6.70 23.01 -43.97
N ASN A 224 -6.26 22.80 -45.19
CA ASN A 224 -7.17 22.73 -46.32
C ASN A 224 -8.02 21.43 -46.34
N VAL A 225 -8.20 20.79 -45.21
CA VAL A 225 -9.32 19.88 -44.98
C VAL A 225 -10.55 20.71 -44.70
N ALA A 226 -11.05 21.31 -45.79
CA ALA A 226 -12.38 21.86 -45.83
C ALA A 226 -13.35 20.74 -45.44
N ASN A 227 -14.18 21.00 -44.44
CA ASN A 227 -15.34 20.19 -44.04
C ASN A 227 -15.01 18.92 -43.27
N GLY A 228 -14.80 19.04 -41.96
CA GLY A 228 -14.95 17.90 -41.08
C GLY A 228 -14.47 18.23 -39.68
N ASP A 229 -15.23 17.81 -38.69
CA ASP A 229 -14.91 17.88 -37.26
C ASP A 229 -13.67 17.07 -36.86
N SER A 230 -12.66 16.99 -37.72
CA SER A 230 -11.41 16.23 -37.45
C SER A 230 -10.41 17.10 -36.68
N LEU A 231 -9.92 16.55 -35.56
CA LEU A 231 -8.93 17.22 -34.72
C LEU A 231 -7.53 17.11 -35.31
N VAL A 232 -6.74 18.18 -35.21
CA VAL A 232 -5.31 18.18 -35.43
C VAL A 232 -4.62 18.51 -34.11
N LEU A 233 -3.80 17.58 -33.61
CA LEU A 233 -3.27 17.61 -32.28
C LEU A 233 -1.75 17.44 -32.30
N LYS A 234 -1.09 17.91 -31.24
CA LYS A 234 0.32 17.66 -30.97
C LYS A 234 0.47 16.39 -30.16
N LEU A 235 1.20 15.43 -30.67
CA LEU A 235 1.48 14.15 -30.00
C LEU A 235 2.55 14.33 -28.92
N ILE A 236 2.22 14.02 -27.67
CA ILE A 236 3.17 14.04 -26.55
C ILE A 236 3.50 12.65 -26.01
N LYS A 237 2.66 11.65 -26.29
CA LYS A 237 2.92 10.24 -26.03
C LYS A 237 2.36 9.37 -27.14
N ALA A 238 3.22 8.67 -27.84
CA ALA A 238 2.80 7.70 -28.84
C ALA A 238 2.29 6.40 -28.18
N ARG A 239 1.50 5.64 -28.93
CA ARG A 239 1.10 4.29 -28.55
C ARG A 239 2.31 3.39 -28.42
N ASN A 240 2.41 2.64 -27.30
CA ASN A 240 3.56 1.77 -27.02
C ASN A 240 4.90 2.51 -27.20
N ALA A 241 4.99 3.73 -26.66
CA ALA A 241 6.20 4.55 -26.73
C ALA A 241 7.42 3.76 -26.25
N ARG A 242 8.53 3.88 -26.97
CA ARG A 242 9.77 3.14 -26.74
C ARG A 242 10.98 4.04 -26.95
N PRO A 243 12.17 3.66 -26.45
CA PRO A 243 13.40 4.37 -26.77
C PRO A 243 13.57 4.56 -28.29
N GLY A 244 13.97 5.76 -28.69
CA GLY A 244 14.06 6.15 -30.11
C GLY A 244 12.80 6.82 -30.68
N PHE A 245 11.67 6.79 -30.00
CA PHE A 245 10.52 7.62 -30.37
C PHE A 245 10.72 9.05 -29.89
N PRO A 246 10.36 10.08 -30.68
CA PRO A 246 10.50 11.48 -30.27
C PRO A 246 9.78 11.78 -28.94
N THR A 247 8.62 11.18 -28.74
CA THR A 247 7.81 11.36 -27.53
C THR A 247 8.37 10.66 -26.29
N TRP A 248 9.37 9.75 -26.44
CA TRP A 248 9.95 9.01 -25.31
C TRP A 248 10.60 9.90 -24.25
N ASN A 249 11.21 11.00 -24.68
CA ASN A 249 11.89 11.92 -23.80
C ASN A 249 10.96 12.98 -23.19
N LEU A 250 9.73 13.11 -23.69
CA LEU A 250 8.73 14.03 -23.10
C LEU A 250 8.15 13.50 -21.80
N GLU A 251 8.22 12.18 -21.57
CA GLU A 251 7.86 11.58 -20.30
C GLU A 251 8.94 11.82 -19.25
N TRP A 252 8.52 12.23 -18.04
CA TRP A 252 9.42 12.38 -16.91
C TRP A 252 9.78 11.02 -16.31
N LYS A 253 11.07 10.84 -16.03
CA LYS A 253 11.63 9.60 -15.49
C LYS A 253 12.37 9.80 -14.15
N ASN A 254 12.16 10.95 -13.52
CA ASN A 254 12.82 11.40 -12.30
C ASN A 254 11.86 11.61 -11.12
N VAL A 255 10.61 11.17 -11.26
CA VAL A 255 9.57 11.31 -10.24
C VAL A 255 9.35 10.01 -9.53
N TYR A 256 9.40 10.02 -8.21
CA TYR A 256 9.20 8.85 -7.36
C TYR A 256 8.07 9.07 -6.37
N ARG A 257 7.23 8.08 -6.20
CA ARG A 257 6.16 8.13 -5.21
C ARG A 257 6.69 7.76 -3.84
N ILE A 258 6.86 8.75 -2.96
CA ILE A 258 7.36 8.59 -1.59
C ILE A 258 6.26 8.51 -0.54
N ALA A 259 5.06 8.99 -0.85
CA ALA A 259 3.89 8.83 -0.02
C ALA A 259 2.81 8.13 -0.83
N SER A 260 2.40 6.96 -0.38
CA SER A 260 1.24 6.27 -0.93
C SER A 260 0.35 5.87 0.25
N GLY A 261 -0.93 5.59 -0.01
CA GLY A 261 -1.84 5.10 1.02
C GLY A 261 -1.40 3.80 1.71
N TYR A 262 -0.23 3.28 1.36
CA TYR A 262 0.37 2.05 1.88
C TYR A 262 1.69 2.25 2.65
N GLY A 263 2.27 3.47 2.66
CA GLY A 263 3.54 3.75 3.33
C GLY A 263 3.43 4.97 4.23
N LEU A 264 4.10 6.04 3.82
CA LEU A 264 4.01 7.32 4.50
C LEU A 264 2.59 7.87 4.33
N GLY A 265 1.92 8.26 5.41
CA GLY A 265 0.55 8.77 5.38
C GLY A 265 0.39 9.98 4.46
N ARG A 266 -0.86 10.32 4.08
CA ARG A 266 -1.17 11.44 3.17
C ARG A 266 -0.69 12.82 3.64
N LYS A 267 -0.30 12.97 4.90
CA LYS A 267 0.23 14.20 5.48
C LYS A 267 1.53 13.85 6.20
N PHE A 268 2.64 14.03 5.54
CA PHE A 268 3.95 14.06 6.19
C PHE A 268 4.44 15.52 6.23
N ASP A 269 5.22 15.84 7.25
CA ASP A 269 5.90 17.13 7.29
C ASP A 269 7.16 17.03 6.41
N PRO A 270 7.27 17.79 5.32
CA PRO A 270 8.44 17.79 4.45
C PRO A 270 9.76 18.00 5.19
N LYS A 271 9.73 18.76 6.30
CA LYS A 271 10.90 19.04 7.14
C LYS A 271 11.40 17.81 7.89
N THR A 272 10.53 16.80 8.07
CA THR A 272 10.89 15.56 8.75
C THR A 272 11.31 14.45 7.78
N LEU A 273 11.22 14.71 6.48
CA LEU A 273 11.58 13.77 5.45
C LEU A 273 13.09 13.47 5.51
N ARG A 274 13.41 12.20 5.66
CA ARG A 274 14.77 11.68 5.55
C ARG A 274 14.81 10.75 4.35
N LEU A 275 15.63 11.10 3.40
CA LEU A 275 15.88 10.31 2.20
C LEU A 275 17.35 9.94 2.17
N ASP A 276 17.62 8.66 2.08
CA ASP A 276 18.94 8.14 1.74
C ASP A 276 18.86 7.46 0.37
N VAL A 277 19.81 7.71 -0.49
CA VAL A 277 20.04 6.90 -1.69
C VAL A 277 21.23 5.99 -1.37
N VAL A 278 21.04 4.70 -1.54
CA VAL A 278 22.09 3.72 -1.26
C VAL A 278 22.34 2.86 -2.48
N LYS A 279 23.60 2.48 -2.67
CA LYS A 279 23.99 1.52 -3.70
C LYS A 279 24.00 0.13 -3.09
N GLU A 280 23.32 -0.80 -3.74
CA GLU A 280 23.27 -2.19 -3.33
C GLU A 280 24.43 -2.97 -3.97
N GLU A 281 25.19 -3.70 -3.14
CA GLU A 281 26.22 -4.61 -3.60
C GLU A 281 25.93 -6.02 -3.08
N ALA A 282 25.86 -6.99 -3.99
CA ALA A 282 25.59 -8.37 -3.62
C ALA A 282 26.57 -8.90 -2.56
N GLY A 283 26.04 -9.32 -1.39
CA GLY A 283 26.81 -9.88 -0.29
C GLY A 283 27.57 -8.86 0.58
N ARG A 284 27.29 -7.56 0.43
CA ARG A 284 27.81 -6.48 1.27
C ARG A 284 26.67 -5.63 1.83
N GLU A 285 26.99 -4.81 2.82
CA GLU A 285 26.07 -3.79 3.30
C GLU A 285 25.87 -2.70 2.25
N ASP A 286 24.66 -2.15 2.21
CA ASP A 286 24.30 -1.05 1.33
C ASP A 286 25.22 0.16 1.56
N GLN A 287 25.73 0.74 0.49
CA GLN A 287 26.64 1.87 0.56
C GLN A 287 25.85 3.19 0.38
N PRO A 288 25.82 4.07 1.40
CA PRO A 288 25.09 5.35 1.31
C PRO A 288 25.92 6.47 0.65
N SER A 289 27.17 6.23 0.32
CA SER A 289 28.10 7.24 -0.16
C SER A 289 29.14 6.67 -1.13
N GLN A 290 29.68 7.54 -1.95
CA GLN A 290 30.79 7.31 -2.86
C GLN A 290 31.88 8.36 -2.58
N ASP A 291 33.12 7.95 -2.36
CA ASP A 291 34.26 8.85 -2.08
C ASP A 291 34.01 9.83 -0.92
N GLY A 292 33.28 9.40 0.09
CA GLY A 292 32.93 10.23 1.26
C GLY A 292 31.76 11.19 1.05
N ARG A 293 31.22 11.31 -0.16
CA ARG A 293 30.01 12.10 -0.47
C ARG A 293 28.79 11.20 -0.50
N ALA A 294 27.73 11.58 0.21
CA ALA A 294 26.46 10.87 0.13
C ALA A 294 25.87 10.93 -1.29
N PHE A 295 25.20 9.86 -1.71
CA PHE A 295 24.56 9.86 -3.05
C PHE A 295 23.51 10.98 -3.21
N ILE A 296 22.80 11.33 -2.15
CA ILE A 296 21.85 12.47 -2.17
C ILE A 296 22.55 13.79 -2.51
N GLN A 297 23.80 13.98 -2.09
CA GLN A 297 24.62 15.17 -2.44
C GLN A 297 25.10 15.11 -3.89
N ILE A 298 25.52 13.91 -4.33
CA ILE A 298 25.95 13.71 -5.72
C ILE A 298 24.81 13.97 -6.71
N MET A 299 23.57 13.59 -6.33
CA MET A 299 22.37 13.77 -7.15
C MET A 299 21.70 15.14 -6.97
N GLY A 300 22.31 16.05 -6.21
CA GLY A 300 21.83 17.41 -6.05
C GLY A 300 20.64 17.60 -5.12
N LEU A 301 20.31 16.58 -4.29
CA LEU A 301 19.19 16.64 -3.36
C LEU A 301 19.56 17.32 -2.03
N ASP A 302 20.85 17.40 -1.69
CA ASP A 302 21.41 18.05 -0.51
C ASP A 302 22.59 18.91 -0.94
N GLN A 303 22.36 20.22 -1.06
CA GLN A 303 23.35 21.19 -1.50
C GLN A 303 23.77 22.15 -0.40
N ARG A 304 22.93 22.31 0.63
CA ARG A 304 23.16 23.21 1.79
C ARG A 304 22.65 22.56 3.05
N GLY A 305 23.06 23.10 4.21
CA GLY A 305 22.44 22.74 5.48
C GLY A 305 21.15 23.52 5.73
N GLN A 306 20.47 23.17 6.82
CA GLN A 306 19.16 23.78 7.17
C GLN A 306 19.26 25.28 7.50
N ASP A 307 20.42 25.74 7.96
CA ASP A 307 20.68 27.16 8.20
C ASP A 307 21.22 27.85 6.94
N PRO A 308 20.80 29.09 6.61
CA PRO A 308 21.31 29.83 5.46
C PRO A 308 22.84 29.94 5.49
N GLY A 309 23.49 29.42 4.44
CA GLY A 309 24.94 29.47 4.28
C GLY A 309 25.72 28.32 4.95
N SER A 310 25.05 27.38 5.58
CA SER A 310 25.70 26.17 6.09
C SER A 310 25.94 25.15 4.95
N PRO A 311 26.98 24.33 5.06
CA PRO A 311 27.26 23.28 4.07
C PRO A 311 26.21 22.16 4.14
N ALA A 312 26.14 21.34 3.09
CA ALA A 312 25.30 20.16 2.99
C ALA A 312 25.37 19.29 4.26
N ASP A 313 24.24 18.88 4.81
CA ASP A 313 24.09 18.26 6.13
C ASP A 313 23.55 16.82 6.09
N ARG A 314 23.45 16.22 4.92
CA ARG A 314 22.87 14.89 4.64
C ARG A 314 21.36 14.84 4.84
N ILE A 315 20.71 16.00 4.82
CA ILE A 315 19.26 16.13 4.82
C ILE A 315 18.87 16.73 3.48
N ILE A 316 17.81 16.24 2.89
CA ILE A 316 17.34 16.77 1.61
C ILE A 316 16.89 18.22 1.75
N ASP A 317 17.22 19.02 0.78
CA ASP A 317 16.83 20.43 0.70
C ASP A 317 15.40 20.57 0.18
N ALA A 318 14.41 20.52 1.07
CA ALA A 318 12.99 20.55 0.70
C ALA A 318 12.61 21.74 -0.20
N ASP A 319 13.29 22.87 -0.09
CA ASP A 319 13.06 24.07 -0.89
C ASP A 319 13.53 23.94 -2.36
N TYR A 320 14.36 22.94 -2.67
CA TYR A 320 14.96 22.75 -3.99
C TYR A 320 14.47 21.48 -4.68
N ILE A 321 13.67 20.68 -3.99
CA ILE A 321 13.13 19.45 -4.53
C ILE A 321 11.67 19.72 -4.87
N GLY A 322 11.24 19.29 -6.03
CA GLY A 322 9.83 19.25 -6.34
C GLY A 322 9.14 18.23 -5.44
N LEU A 323 8.72 18.67 -4.27
CA LEU A 323 7.80 17.91 -3.46
C LEU A 323 6.38 18.30 -3.84
N ASP A 324 5.68 17.41 -4.49
CA ASP A 324 4.23 17.51 -4.59
C ASP A 324 3.63 16.92 -3.30
N ASP A 325 3.49 17.76 -2.28
CA ASP A 325 3.01 17.35 -0.96
C ASP A 325 1.63 16.71 -1.01
N LEU A 326 0.79 17.14 -1.95
CA LEU A 326 -0.57 16.62 -2.11
C LEU A 326 -0.58 15.21 -2.68
N ARG A 327 0.36 14.93 -3.59
CA ARG A 327 0.48 13.64 -4.27
C ARG A 327 1.53 12.73 -3.63
N GLY A 328 2.41 13.28 -2.78
CA GLY A 328 3.52 12.55 -2.18
C GLY A 328 4.56 12.11 -3.20
N HIS A 329 4.87 12.98 -4.14
CA HIS A 329 5.85 12.74 -5.19
C HIS A 329 7.14 13.49 -4.91
N LEU A 330 8.26 12.79 -5.03
CA LEU A 330 9.61 13.35 -5.00
C LEU A 330 10.12 13.49 -6.43
N ILE A 331 10.55 14.68 -6.80
CA ILE A 331 11.08 14.98 -8.13
C ILE A 331 12.59 15.27 -8.00
N PHE A 332 13.43 14.46 -8.63
CA PHE A 332 14.86 14.70 -8.66
C PHE A 332 15.21 15.88 -9.57
N PRO A 333 16.28 16.65 -9.25
CA PRO A 333 16.71 17.78 -10.05
C PRO A 333 17.09 17.42 -11.49
N ASP A 334 17.69 16.27 -11.69
CA ASP A 334 18.02 15.74 -13.01
C ASP A 334 16.91 14.83 -13.54
N GLN A 335 16.64 14.90 -14.84
CA GLN A 335 15.63 14.06 -15.51
C GLN A 335 16.03 12.58 -15.57
N ARG A 336 17.33 12.28 -15.38
CA ARG A 336 17.88 10.92 -15.38
C ARG A 336 18.83 10.76 -14.19
N PRO A 337 18.35 10.78 -12.95
CA PRO A 337 19.20 10.88 -11.76
C PRO A 337 20.26 9.79 -11.63
N PHE A 338 20.02 8.58 -12.15
CA PHE A 338 20.98 7.47 -12.12
C PHE A 338 21.81 7.32 -13.39
N ALA A 339 21.59 8.14 -14.40
CA ALA A 339 22.41 8.24 -15.59
C ALA A 339 22.28 9.66 -16.19
N PRO A 340 22.76 10.71 -15.49
CA PRO A 340 22.58 12.09 -15.91
C PRO A 340 23.29 12.36 -17.24
N LYS A 341 22.52 12.77 -18.25
CA LYS A 341 23.02 13.04 -19.59
C LYS A 341 22.92 14.54 -19.90
N GLY A 342 24.05 15.18 -20.05
CA GLY A 342 24.07 16.61 -20.37
C GLY A 342 23.79 17.56 -19.21
N SER A 343 23.71 17.07 -17.97
CA SER A 343 23.46 17.87 -16.77
C SER A 343 24.75 18.19 -16.00
N ASN A 344 24.61 19.05 -14.97
CA ASN A 344 25.70 19.38 -14.04
C ASN A 344 26.14 18.17 -13.17
N TYR A 345 25.35 17.09 -13.15
CA TYR A 345 25.62 15.89 -12.36
C TYR A 345 26.25 14.76 -13.17
N ARG A 346 26.45 14.96 -14.48
CA ARG A 346 27.06 13.96 -15.35
C ARG A 346 28.47 13.61 -14.90
N GLY A 347 28.76 12.31 -14.83
CA GLY A 347 30.08 11.78 -14.44
C GLY A 347 30.39 11.91 -12.96
N LEU A 348 29.46 12.36 -12.12
CA LEU A 348 29.62 12.38 -10.67
C LEU A 348 29.36 11.00 -10.05
N LEU A 349 28.50 10.19 -10.67
CA LEU A 349 28.33 8.78 -10.31
C LEU A 349 29.42 7.94 -11.01
N ARG A 350 30.08 7.06 -10.27
CA ARG A 350 31.05 6.10 -10.86
C ARG A 350 30.35 5.06 -11.72
N GLU A 351 29.15 4.70 -11.36
CA GLU A 351 28.34 3.71 -12.05
C GLU A 351 27.01 4.34 -12.42
N GLU A 352 26.90 4.71 -13.68
CA GLU A 352 25.67 5.21 -14.29
C GLU A 352 24.89 4.03 -14.88
N ILE A 353 23.56 4.08 -14.83
CA ILE A 353 22.68 3.00 -15.27
C ILE A 353 21.72 3.54 -16.34
N PRO A 354 22.16 3.71 -17.58
CA PRO A 354 21.32 4.20 -18.67
C PRO A 354 20.16 3.25 -19.03
N GLU A 355 20.33 1.96 -18.78
CA GLU A 355 19.34 0.92 -19.08
C GLU A 355 18.00 1.16 -18.39
N ILE A 356 17.99 1.83 -17.22
CA ILE A 356 16.75 2.21 -16.51
C ILE A 356 15.88 3.13 -17.40
N TYR A 357 16.49 3.99 -18.20
CA TYR A 357 15.81 5.00 -19.01
C TYR A 357 15.71 4.64 -20.49
N ASP A 358 16.63 3.80 -20.98
CA ASP A 358 16.78 3.45 -22.39
C ASP A 358 16.24 2.05 -22.71
N SER A 359 15.57 1.38 -21.75
CA SER A 359 14.82 0.14 -21.99
C SER A 359 13.35 0.28 -21.58
N GLN A 360 12.46 -0.26 -22.41
CA GLN A 360 11.03 -0.40 -22.07
C GLN A 360 10.78 -1.67 -21.23
N GLN A 361 11.68 -2.66 -21.32
CA GLN A 361 11.48 -3.94 -20.65
C GLN A 361 11.85 -3.84 -19.18
N GLN A 362 10.88 -4.09 -18.32
CA GLN A 362 11.07 -4.09 -16.87
C GLN A 362 12.14 -5.09 -16.42
N ARG A 363 12.32 -6.19 -17.14
CA ARG A 363 13.36 -7.17 -16.88
C ARG A 363 14.75 -6.56 -16.96
N ASP A 364 15.06 -5.85 -18.07
CA ASP A 364 16.37 -5.23 -18.29
C ASP A 364 16.66 -4.18 -17.21
N GLN A 365 15.65 -3.38 -16.86
CA GLN A 365 15.75 -2.38 -15.79
C GLN A 365 15.99 -3.02 -14.42
N THR A 366 15.32 -4.13 -14.12
CA THR A 366 15.52 -4.86 -12.86
C THR A 366 16.91 -5.48 -12.76
N GLU A 367 17.40 -6.05 -13.86
CA GLU A 367 18.75 -6.63 -13.93
C GLU A 367 19.85 -5.55 -13.83
N ALA A 368 19.59 -4.37 -14.38
CA ALA A 368 20.50 -3.23 -14.35
C ALA A 368 20.47 -2.48 -13.00
N SER A 369 19.39 -2.55 -12.23
CA SER A 369 19.19 -1.81 -10.97
C SER A 369 20.35 -2.00 -9.98
N ARG A 370 20.82 -0.89 -9.40
CA ARG A 370 21.94 -0.85 -8.44
C ARG A 370 21.65 0.04 -7.23
N TYR A 371 20.69 0.96 -7.37
CA TYR A 371 20.39 1.92 -6.32
C TYR A 371 19.00 1.72 -5.76
N LYS A 372 18.83 2.10 -4.50
CA LYS A 372 17.51 2.18 -3.86
C LYS A 372 17.41 3.45 -3.03
N LEU A 373 16.22 3.99 -2.99
CA LEU A 373 15.83 5.10 -2.16
C LEU A 373 15.27 4.54 -0.86
N LEU A 374 15.80 4.98 0.26
CA LEU A 374 15.29 4.67 1.59
C LEU A 374 14.61 5.92 2.12
N VAL A 375 13.29 5.92 2.08
CA VAL A 375 12.49 7.08 2.48
C VAL A 375 11.95 6.84 3.88
N ARG A 376 12.26 7.76 4.80
CA ARG A 376 11.74 7.80 6.17
C ARG A 376 11.12 9.16 6.38
N ALA A 377 9.87 9.21 6.77
CA ALA A 377 9.23 10.45 7.17
C ALA A 377 8.56 10.25 8.52
N MET A 378 8.71 11.23 9.41
CA MET A 378 7.84 11.30 10.57
C MET A 378 6.50 11.85 10.09
N SER A 379 5.47 11.03 10.13
CA SER A 379 4.11 11.48 9.88
C SER A 379 3.63 12.27 11.09
N SER A 380 2.99 13.40 10.86
CA SER A 380 2.21 14.09 11.90
C SER A 380 1.02 13.23 12.39
N GLU A 381 0.68 12.23 11.64
CA GLU A 381 -0.24 11.15 11.99
C GLU A 381 0.53 9.84 11.96
N GLN A 382 0.88 9.33 13.12
CA GLN A 382 1.44 7.98 13.23
C GLN A 382 0.37 6.97 12.86
N ARG A 383 0.64 6.18 11.82
CA ARG A 383 -0.29 5.17 11.33
C ARG A 383 0.35 3.79 11.38
N ILE A 384 -0.35 2.86 12.01
CA ILE A 384 0.04 1.46 12.07
C ILE A 384 -1.01 0.63 11.36
N ARG A 385 -0.59 -0.21 10.44
CA ARG A 385 -1.47 -1.17 9.79
C ARG A 385 -1.51 -2.46 10.59
N LEU A 386 -2.69 -2.83 11.04
CA LEU A 386 -2.95 -4.09 11.69
C LEU A 386 -3.36 -5.16 10.65
N GLY A 387 -2.86 -6.37 10.81
CA GLY A 387 -3.24 -7.49 9.94
C GLY A 387 -2.49 -7.57 8.62
N GLY A 388 -2.67 -8.69 7.90
CA GLY A 388 -2.10 -8.93 6.58
C GLY A 388 -2.90 -8.26 5.45
N ILE A 389 -2.38 -8.36 4.22
CA ILE A 389 -2.96 -7.75 3.01
C ILE A 389 -4.43 -8.17 2.76
N PHE A 390 -4.87 -9.28 3.36
CA PHE A 390 -6.20 -9.88 3.13
C PHE A 390 -7.01 -10.12 4.41
N GLY A 391 -6.56 -9.66 5.58
CA GLY A 391 -7.26 -9.86 6.86
C GLY A 391 -8.10 -8.65 7.24
N GLY A 392 -9.42 -8.80 7.34
CA GLY A 392 -10.30 -7.79 7.91
C GLY A 392 -10.05 -7.65 9.41
N VAL A 393 -9.65 -6.47 9.87
CA VAL A 393 -9.55 -6.14 11.28
C VAL A 393 -10.93 -5.68 11.77
N ARG A 394 -11.41 -6.27 12.85
CA ARG A 394 -12.63 -5.77 13.50
C ARG A 394 -12.27 -4.51 14.27
N SER A 395 -12.54 -3.38 13.65
CA SER A 395 -12.12 -2.07 14.16
C SER A 395 -12.62 -1.78 15.58
N GLU A 396 -13.77 -2.33 15.95
CA GLU A 396 -14.39 -2.22 17.28
C GLU A 396 -13.65 -2.98 18.38
N THR A 397 -12.83 -3.96 18.03
CA THR A 397 -12.07 -4.80 18.98
C THR A 397 -10.64 -4.30 19.21
N VAL A 398 -10.23 -3.22 18.53
CA VAL A 398 -8.89 -2.68 18.64
C VAL A 398 -8.73 -1.98 19.99
N GLU A 399 -7.85 -2.51 20.82
CA GLU A 399 -7.40 -1.93 22.08
C GLU A 399 -5.93 -1.54 21.97
N VAL A 400 -5.59 -0.33 22.36
CA VAL A 400 -4.24 0.22 22.28
C VAL A 400 -3.74 0.61 23.66
N ARG A 401 -2.51 0.19 23.96
CA ARG A 401 -1.78 0.58 25.19
C ARG A 401 -0.45 1.21 24.81
N LEU A 402 -0.15 2.36 25.40
CA LEU A 402 1.13 3.03 25.26
C LEU A 402 1.77 3.22 26.63
N ASN A 403 2.97 2.68 26.80
CA ASN A 403 3.69 2.74 28.08
C ASN A 403 2.84 2.24 29.27
N GLY A 404 2.01 1.20 29.04
CA GLY A 404 1.09 0.65 30.03
C GLY A 404 -0.23 1.41 30.21
N ARG A 405 -0.41 2.60 29.60
CA ARG A 405 -1.63 3.39 29.62
C ARG A 405 -2.58 2.96 28.48
N ASN A 406 -3.85 2.71 28.81
CA ASN A 406 -4.86 2.48 27.78
C ASN A 406 -5.19 3.79 27.05
N LEU A 407 -5.19 3.76 25.73
CA LEU A 407 -5.58 4.88 24.89
C LEU A 407 -7.07 4.81 24.54
N SER A 408 -7.69 5.96 24.34
CA SER A 408 -9.12 6.11 24.05
C SER A 408 -9.34 6.30 22.55
N ARG A 409 -10.17 5.43 21.97
CA ARG A 409 -10.56 5.55 20.56
C ARG A 409 -11.39 6.81 20.33
N GLY A 410 -11.14 7.51 19.22
CA GLY A 410 -11.79 8.77 18.87
C GLY A 410 -11.15 10.01 19.49
N ILE A 411 -10.29 9.84 20.52
CA ILE A 411 -9.55 10.93 21.19
C ILE A 411 -8.06 10.77 20.90
N ASP A 412 -7.49 9.63 21.27
CA ASP A 412 -6.06 9.36 21.17
C ASP A 412 -5.68 8.67 19.84
N PHE A 413 -6.60 7.85 19.32
CA PHE A 413 -6.41 7.14 18.06
C PHE A 413 -7.73 6.86 17.33
N ASN A 414 -7.65 6.66 16.03
CA ASN A 414 -8.73 6.20 15.16
C ASN A 414 -8.35 4.91 14.47
N VAL A 415 -9.35 4.11 14.12
CA VAL A 415 -9.15 2.87 13.33
C VAL A 415 -10.09 2.89 12.15
N ASP A 416 -9.53 2.73 10.95
CA ASP A 416 -10.32 2.61 9.74
C ASP A 416 -10.80 1.16 9.48
N PHE A 417 -11.67 0.97 8.48
CA PHE A 417 -12.23 -0.33 8.13
C PHE A 417 -11.22 -1.32 7.55
N ILE A 418 -10.02 -0.83 7.15
CA ILE A 418 -8.93 -1.67 6.63
C ILE A 418 -8.01 -2.13 7.77
N GLY A 419 -8.19 -1.56 8.98
CA GLY A 419 -7.38 -1.86 10.16
C GLY A 419 -6.14 -0.98 10.29
N ASN A 420 -6.13 0.21 9.72
CA ASN A 420 -5.10 1.19 10.03
C ASN A 420 -5.47 1.91 11.33
N VAL A 421 -4.58 1.85 12.29
CA VAL A 421 -4.64 2.65 13.53
C VAL A 421 -3.90 3.95 13.29
N THR A 422 -4.58 5.07 13.43
CA THR A 422 -4.01 6.41 13.28
C THR A 422 -4.02 7.11 14.63
N PHE A 423 -2.86 7.49 15.13
CA PHE A 423 -2.70 8.24 16.38
C PHE A 423 -2.82 9.73 16.12
N VAL A 424 -3.40 10.48 17.05
CA VAL A 424 -3.72 11.90 16.88
C VAL A 424 -3.04 12.75 17.95
N GLY A 425 -2.66 13.97 17.59
CA GLY A 425 -2.13 14.96 18.53
C GLY A 425 -0.84 14.53 19.24
N ASN A 426 -0.75 14.80 20.52
CA ASN A 426 0.44 14.51 21.33
C ASN A 426 0.77 13.02 21.41
N VAL A 427 -0.24 12.15 21.30
CA VAL A 427 -0.04 10.69 21.33
C VAL A 427 0.75 10.21 20.12
N ALA A 428 0.59 10.85 18.97
CA ALA A 428 1.37 10.51 17.77
C ALA A 428 2.88 10.76 18.01
N GLN A 429 3.23 11.79 18.75
CA GLN A 429 4.63 12.07 19.14
C GLN A 429 5.13 11.08 20.19
N GLU A 430 4.33 10.77 21.21
CA GLU A 430 4.69 9.77 22.24
C GLU A 430 4.92 8.38 21.64
N VAL A 431 4.12 7.99 20.65
CA VAL A 431 4.26 6.70 19.92
C VAL A 431 5.55 6.66 19.09
N SER A 432 6.03 7.82 18.64
CA SER A 432 7.28 7.93 17.85
C SER A 432 8.54 7.91 18.70
N ASP A 433 8.42 8.05 20.02
CA ASP A 433 9.57 8.05 20.93
C ASP A 433 10.32 6.71 20.87
N PRO A 434 11.66 6.69 20.69
CA PRO A 434 12.46 5.48 20.71
C PRO A 434 12.30 4.62 21.97
N GLY A 435 11.85 5.21 23.09
CA GLY A 435 11.56 4.52 24.34
C GLY A 435 10.13 4.00 24.50
N ALA A 436 9.25 4.27 23.54
CA ALA A 436 7.85 3.91 23.65
C ALA A 436 7.62 2.37 23.62
N ASP A 437 6.75 1.88 24.49
CA ASP A 437 6.23 0.50 24.48
C ASP A 437 4.77 0.53 24.06
N LEU A 438 4.51 0.21 22.80
CA LEU A 438 3.18 0.22 22.21
C LEU A 438 2.66 -1.19 22.03
N GLU A 439 1.51 -1.47 22.61
CA GLU A 439 0.83 -2.74 22.52
C GLU A 439 -0.54 -2.55 21.87
N ILE A 440 -0.81 -3.29 20.80
CA ILE A 440 -2.10 -3.27 20.12
C ILE A 440 -2.69 -4.67 20.08
N SER A 441 -3.87 -4.82 20.64
CA SER A 441 -4.67 -6.05 20.62
C SER A 441 -5.87 -5.85 19.71
N PHE A 442 -6.14 -6.81 18.83
CA PHE A 442 -7.27 -6.74 17.90
C PHE A 442 -7.73 -8.13 17.45
N GLU A 443 -8.95 -8.21 16.99
CA GLU A 443 -9.48 -9.40 16.34
C GLU A 443 -9.49 -9.21 14.83
N SER A 444 -9.04 -10.24 14.12
CA SER A 444 -9.09 -10.27 12.66
C SER A 444 -10.11 -11.31 12.19
N GLU A 445 -10.98 -10.89 11.25
CA GLU A 445 -11.82 -11.79 10.47
C GLU A 445 -11.16 -12.04 9.11
N ASP A 446 -11.24 -13.27 8.65
CA ASP A 446 -10.84 -13.60 7.29
C ASP A 446 -11.97 -13.25 6.33
N VAL A 447 -11.87 -12.07 5.71
CA VAL A 447 -12.90 -11.53 4.80
C VAL A 447 -13.10 -12.42 3.56
N PHE A 448 -12.11 -13.22 3.21
CA PHE A 448 -12.14 -14.06 2.02
C PHE A 448 -12.16 -15.57 2.32
N GLY A 449 -12.18 -15.97 3.60
CA GLY A 449 -12.19 -17.40 3.99
C GLY A 449 -10.91 -18.16 3.62
N LEU A 450 -9.81 -17.46 3.34
CA LEU A 450 -8.58 -18.04 2.79
C LEU A 450 -7.50 -18.38 3.83
N GLY A 451 -7.69 -18.03 5.11
CA GLY A 451 -6.63 -18.19 6.12
C GLY A 451 -7.07 -18.42 7.55
N SER A 452 -8.36 -18.46 7.89
CA SER A 452 -8.80 -18.70 9.26
C SER A 452 -8.96 -20.18 9.58
N GLN A 453 -8.35 -20.61 10.68
CA GLN A 453 -8.70 -21.87 11.30
C GLN A 453 -10.09 -21.71 11.94
N GLN A 454 -11.06 -22.48 11.48
CA GLN A 454 -12.36 -22.56 12.15
C GLN A 454 -12.26 -23.53 13.32
N LYS A 455 -12.51 -23.04 14.53
CA LYS A 455 -12.57 -23.86 15.73
C LYS A 455 -14.01 -24.06 16.16
N THR A 456 -14.40 -25.31 16.32
CA THR A 456 -15.70 -25.69 16.86
C THR A 456 -15.49 -26.50 18.13
N LEU A 457 -16.05 -26.03 19.20
CA LEU A 457 -16.02 -26.72 20.50
C LEU A 457 -17.44 -27.06 20.92
N LEU A 458 -17.66 -28.32 21.24
CA LEU A 458 -18.89 -28.80 21.85
C LEU A 458 -18.54 -29.59 23.09
N GLY A 459 -19.24 -29.34 24.20
CA GLY A 459 -19.05 -30.06 25.45
C GLY A 459 -20.36 -30.36 26.12
N LEU A 460 -20.46 -31.54 26.67
CA LEU A 460 -21.60 -32.00 27.47
C LEU A 460 -21.08 -32.69 28.72
N ARG A 461 -21.55 -32.25 29.86
CA ARG A 461 -21.41 -32.97 31.12
C ARG A 461 -22.82 -33.34 31.61
N SER A 462 -23.05 -34.61 31.87
CA SER A 462 -24.28 -35.11 32.51
C SER A 462 -23.96 -35.86 33.80
N GLU A 463 -24.73 -35.63 34.82
CA GLU A 463 -24.60 -36.27 36.12
C GLU A 463 -25.96 -36.76 36.57
N TYR A 464 -26.05 -38.06 36.86
CA TYR A 464 -27.25 -38.68 37.38
C TYR A 464 -27.02 -39.08 38.85
N GLU A 465 -27.87 -38.56 39.71
CA GLU A 465 -27.83 -38.88 41.12
C GLU A 465 -28.83 -39.98 41.47
N PHE A 466 -28.38 -40.98 42.21
CA PHE A 466 -29.18 -42.09 42.69
C PHE A 466 -28.91 -42.35 44.16
N TRP A 467 -29.77 -43.15 44.81
CA TRP A 467 -29.74 -43.43 46.27
C TRP A 467 -29.78 -42.15 47.13
N SER A 468 -30.68 -41.22 46.79
CA SER A 468 -30.84 -39.94 47.50
C SER A 468 -29.56 -39.12 47.67
N GLY A 469 -28.65 -39.19 46.66
CA GLY A 469 -27.37 -38.44 46.62
C GLY A 469 -26.14 -39.27 47.04
N ASP A 470 -26.32 -40.49 47.58
CA ASP A 470 -25.18 -41.34 47.93
C ASP A 470 -24.50 -42.01 46.76
N GLY A 471 -25.14 -42.01 45.58
CA GLY A 471 -24.59 -42.49 44.33
C GLY A 471 -24.68 -41.43 43.22
N ARG A 472 -23.63 -41.29 42.44
CA ARG A 472 -23.57 -40.40 41.27
C ARG A 472 -22.83 -41.11 40.15
N ILE A 473 -23.41 -41.11 38.96
CA ILE A 473 -22.75 -41.49 37.72
C ILE A 473 -22.69 -40.26 36.84
N GLY A 474 -21.50 -39.97 36.35
CA GLY A 474 -21.25 -38.80 35.49
C GLY A 474 -20.65 -39.20 34.17
N SER A 475 -21.03 -38.50 33.12
CA SER A 475 -20.44 -38.64 31.78
C SER A 475 -20.04 -37.28 31.25
N THR A 476 -18.84 -37.17 30.69
CA THR A 476 -18.34 -35.97 30.00
C THR A 476 -17.99 -36.32 28.60
N LEU A 477 -18.44 -35.51 27.63
CA LEU A 477 -18.05 -35.56 26.23
C LEU A 477 -17.55 -34.18 25.82
N LEU A 478 -16.37 -34.12 25.26
CA LEU A 478 -15.78 -32.91 24.71
C LEU A 478 -15.34 -33.19 23.27
N TYR A 479 -15.84 -32.41 22.34
CA TYR A 479 -15.49 -32.44 20.93
C TYR A 479 -14.83 -31.13 20.56
N ASN A 480 -13.60 -31.18 20.08
CA ASN A 480 -12.85 -30.05 19.52
C ASN A 480 -12.49 -30.38 18.10
N ASN A 481 -12.79 -29.46 17.17
CA ASN A 481 -12.47 -29.60 15.77
C ASN A 481 -11.92 -28.28 15.24
N GLU A 482 -10.67 -28.33 14.77
CA GLU A 482 -9.98 -27.22 14.12
C GLU A 482 -9.80 -27.58 12.65
N ARG A 483 -10.33 -26.75 11.74
CA ARG A 483 -10.19 -26.92 10.30
C ARG A 483 -9.31 -25.80 9.75
N SER A 484 -8.31 -26.16 8.94
CA SER A 484 -7.56 -25.22 8.14
C SER A 484 -8.22 -25.08 6.76
N ASN A 485 -8.44 -23.86 6.31
CA ASN A 485 -8.94 -23.56 4.95
C ASN A 485 -7.81 -23.40 3.94
N GLU A 486 -6.54 -23.54 4.35
CA GLU A 486 -5.40 -23.40 3.45
C GLU A 486 -5.25 -24.62 2.54
N ARG A 487 -5.06 -24.40 1.24
CA ARG A 487 -4.75 -25.46 0.27
C ARG A 487 -3.44 -26.19 0.54
N ARG A 488 -2.48 -25.49 1.17
CA ARG A 488 -1.24 -26.07 1.68
C ARG A 488 -1.13 -25.75 3.16
N VAL A 489 -1.29 -26.77 3.97
CA VAL A 489 -1.21 -26.66 5.43
C VAL A 489 0.23 -26.35 5.84
N ARG A 490 0.43 -25.31 6.64
CA ARG A 490 1.74 -24.96 7.21
C ARG A 490 1.94 -25.70 8.52
N VAL A 491 3.21 -25.91 8.89
CA VAL A 491 3.56 -26.48 10.19
C VAL A 491 2.97 -25.60 11.31
N GLY A 492 2.15 -26.20 12.18
CA GLY A 492 1.44 -25.53 13.27
C GLY A 492 0.00 -25.08 12.93
N THR A 493 -0.46 -25.29 11.68
CA THR A 493 -1.84 -25.00 11.25
C THR A 493 -2.58 -26.25 10.76
N GLU A 494 -2.11 -27.42 11.16
CA GLU A 494 -2.70 -28.70 10.79
C GLU A 494 -4.12 -28.82 11.34
N PRO A 495 -5.06 -29.36 10.56
CA PRO A 495 -6.40 -29.62 11.05
C PRO A 495 -6.35 -30.64 12.18
N THR A 496 -6.91 -30.31 13.31
CA THR A 496 -6.97 -31.21 14.45
C THR A 496 -8.41 -31.53 14.81
N ARG A 497 -8.65 -32.76 15.15
CA ARG A 497 -9.94 -33.21 15.66
C ARG A 497 -9.71 -34.08 16.87
N SER A 498 -10.28 -33.71 18.00
CA SER A 498 -10.20 -34.50 19.23
C SER A 498 -11.58 -34.73 19.82
N ILE A 499 -11.78 -35.95 20.30
CA ILE A 499 -12.96 -36.33 21.07
C ILE A 499 -12.42 -36.88 22.38
N THR A 500 -12.79 -36.24 23.46
CA THR A 500 -12.46 -36.67 24.80
C THR A 500 -13.75 -37.08 25.51
N TRP A 501 -13.79 -38.29 26.03
CA TRP A 501 -14.93 -38.75 26.82
C TRP A 501 -14.46 -39.33 28.14
N ASN A 502 -15.27 -39.20 29.11
CA ASN A 502 -15.04 -39.73 30.46
C ASN A 502 -16.33 -40.24 31.05
N LEU A 503 -16.22 -41.32 31.79
CA LEU A 503 -17.30 -41.89 32.63
C LEU A 503 -16.77 -41.99 34.03
N ASP A 504 -17.45 -41.41 34.99
CA ASP A 504 -17.11 -41.48 36.40
C ASP A 504 -18.29 -41.97 37.23
N LEU A 505 -17.99 -42.83 38.17
CA LEU A 505 -18.95 -43.37 39.13
C LEU A 505 -18.45 -43.09 40.55
N ARG A 506 -19.30 -42.54 41.36
CA ARG A 506 -19.06 -42.37 42.78
C ARG A 506 -20.25 -42.97 43.53
N ALA A 507 -19.97 -43.92 44.36
CA ALA A 507 -21.00 -44.50 45.27
C ALA A 507 -20.45 -44.58 46.70
N ARG A 508 -21.22 -44.11 47.63
CA ARG A 508 -20.91 -44.18 49.06
C ARG A 508 -22.06 -44.86 49.70
N ARG A 509 -21.82 -46.07 50.14
CA ARG A 509 -22.85 -46.87 50.87
C ARG A 509 -22.20 -47.56 52.02
N GLU A 510 -22.85 -47.50 53.16
CA GLU A 510 -22.47 -48.32 54.32
C GLU A 510 -22.69 -49.78 53.95
N GLY A 511 -21.63 -50.55 53.99
CA GLY A 511 -21.66 -51.97 53.66
C GLY A 511 -21.61 -52.86 54.94
N PRO A 512 -22.68 -52.96 55.65
CA PRO A 512 -22.66 -53.72 56.91
C PRO A 512 -22.22 -55.17 56.73
N LEU A 513 -22.43 -55.76 55.53
CA LEU A 513 -21.94 -57.10 55.22
C LEU A 513 -20.42 -57.16 55.05
N LEU A 514 -19.84 -56.12 54.47
CA LEU A 514 -18.38 -56.03 54.29
C LEU A 514 -17.69 -55.81 55.62
N THR A 515 -18.22 -54.93 56.44
CA THR A 515 -17.72 -54.66 57.79
C THR A 515 -17.79 -55.95 58.66
N ARG A 516 -18.90 -56.69 58.65
CA ARG A 516 -19.03 -57.97 59.32
C ARG A 516 -18.10 -59.05 58.77
N PHE A 517 -17.78 -59.02 57.49
CA PHE A 517 -16.82 -59.96 56.89
C PHE A 517 -15.38 -59.61 57.26
N ILE A 518 -15.01 -58.33 57.29
CA ILE A 518 -13.68 -57.83 57.69
C ILE A 518 -13.47 -58.06 59.20
N ASP A 519 -14.49 -57.80 60.01
CA ASP A 519 -14.45 -58.07 61.49
C ASP A 519 -14.28 -59.56 61.82
N ARG A 520 -14.62 -60.46 60.90
CA ARG A 520 -14.39 -61.90 61.04
C ARG A 520 -13.02 -62.39 60.61
N MET A 521 -12.23 -61.52 59.95
CA MET A 521 -10.86 -61.88 59.52
C MET A 521 -9.90 -61.75 60.71
N PRO A 522 -9.24 -62.83 61.15
CA PRO A 522 -8.36 -62.81 62.31
C PRO A 522 -7.07 -62.01 62.14
N LEU A 523 -6.87 -61.43 60.99
CA LEU A 523 -5.61 -60.68 60.60
C LEU A 523 -5.77 -59.17 60.72
N ILE A 524 -6.92 -58.61 61.07
CA ILE A 524 -7.19 -57.19 61.15
C ILE A 524 -7.81 -56.84 62.48
N LYS A 525 -7.05 -57.05 63.60
CA LYS A 525 -7.35 -56.50 64.90
C LYS A 525 -6.27 -55.52 65.30
#